data_3171dae9eb455e114e910b8d44b46b59
#
_entry.id   3171dae9eb455e114e910b8d44b46b59
#
_cell.length_a   1.000
_cell.length_b   1.000
_cell.length_c   1.000
_cell.angle_alpha   90.00
_cell.angle_beta   90.00
_cell.angle_gamma   90.00
#
_symmetry.space_group_name_H-M   'P 1'
#
loop_
_entity.id
_entity.type
_entity.pdbx_description
1 polymer ?
#
loop_
_entity_poly.entity_id
_entity_poly.type
_entity_poly.pdbx_seq_one_letter_code
_entity_poly.pdbx_strand_id
1 'polypeptide(L)' 'MRESVNELKAEFVDLLRKQVEALELDTYVGLTEEERSEYYKRQERIRDLDAKMSDSSDRAA' A
#
# COMPACT_ATOMS: atom_id res chain seq x y z
N MET A 1 10.24 18.61 3.16
CA MET A 1 9.13 18.66 4.08
C MET A 1 8.83 17.28 4.61
N ARG A 2 8.50 17.16 5.87
CA ARG A 2 8.25 15.86 6.44
C ARG A 2 6.82 15.40 6.20
N GLU A 3 6.67 14.13 5.89
CA GLU A 3 5.36 13.54 5.82
C GLU A 3 4.90 13.23 7.25
N SER A 4 3.67 13.56 7.56
CA SER A 4 3.12 13.25 8.86
C SER A 4 2.72 11.79 8.94
N VAL A 5 2.63 11.25 10.15
CA VAL A 5 2.17 9.88 10.35
C VAL A 5 0.75 9.71 9.82
N ASN A 6 -0.09 10.73 9.98
CA ASN A 6 -1.45 10.68 9.48
C ASN A 6 -1.50 10.57 7.96
N GLU A 7 -0.61 11.28 7.27
CA GLU A 7 -0.53 11.19 5.82
C GLU A 7 -0.08 9.81 5.37
N LEU A 8 0.91 9.25 6.07
CA LEU A 8 1.40 7.91 5.77
C LEU A 8 0.31 6.87 5.97
N LYS A 9 -0.45 6.99 7.05
CA LYS A 9 -1.55 6.08 7.32
C LYS A 9 -2.65 6.18 6.27
N ALA A 10 -2.97 7.40 5.85
CA ALA A 10 -4.00 7.61 4.84
C ALA A 10 -3.60 6.98 3.52
N GLU A 11 -2.35 7.16 3.13
CA GLU A 11 -1.84 6.53 1.91
C GLU A 11 -1.85 5.01 2.03
N PHE A 12 -1.43 4.51 3.18
CA PHE A 12 -1.39 3.07 3.43
C PHE A 12 -2.76 2.43 3.29
N VAL A 13 -3.76 3.02 3.93
CA VAL A 13 -5.15 2.53 3.87
C VAL A 13 -5.68 2.57 2.44
N ASP A 14 -5.41 3.66 1.73
CA ASP A 14 -5.86 3.80 0.35
C ASP A 14 -5.25 2.72 -0.55
N LEU A 15 -3.96 2.46 -0.38
CA LEU A 15 -3.29 1.44 -1.16
C LEU A 15 -3.80 0.04 -0.83
N LEU A 16 -4.07 -0.23 0.45
CA LEU A 16 -4.64 -1.52 0.84
C LEU A 16 -6.01 -1.73 0.21
N ARG A 17 -6.83 -0.68 0.17
CA ARG A 17 -8.13 -0.77 -0.46
C ARG A 17 -8.00 -1.12 -1.94
N LYS A 18 -7.06 -0.48 -2.61
CA LYS A 18 -6.82 -0.75 -4.03
C LYS A 18 -6.34 -2.18 -4.25
N GLN A 19 -5.54 -2.70 -3.33
CA GLN A 19 -5.08 -4.09 -3.42
C GLN A 19 -6.24 -5.07 -3.28
N VAL A 20 -7.14 -4.80 -2.35
CA VAL A 20 -8.33 -5.65 -2.17
C VAL A 20 -9.20 -5.62 -3.42
N GLU A 21 -9.40 -4.43 -4.00
CA GLU A 21 -10.17 -4.30 -5.22
C GLU A 21 -9.52 -5.06 -6.37
N ALA A 22 -8.20 -4.99 -6.46
CA ALA A 22 -7.47 -5.73 -7.50
C ALA A 22 -7.62 -7.24 -7.33
N LEU A 23 -7.58 -7.73 -6.10
CA LEU A 23 -7.76 -9.15 -5.84
C LEU A 23 -9.16 -9.62 -6.18
N GLU A 24 -10.16 -8.80 -5.90
CA GLU A 24 -11.53 -9.10 -6.26
C GLU A 24 -11.68 -9.17 -7.79
N LEU A 25 -11.09 -8.21 -8.48
CA LEU A 25 -11.13 -8.19 -9.93
C LEU A 25 -10.44 -9.43 -10.52
N ASP A 26 -9.29 -9.79 -9.94
CA ASP A 26 -8.55 -10.97 -10.38
C ASP A 26 -9.40 -12.25 -10.24
N THR A 27 -10.19 -12.33 -9.17
CA THR A 27 -11.06 -13.47 -8.92
C THR A 27 -12.13 -13.60 -9.99
N TYR A 28 -12.69 -12.49 -10.44
CA TYR A 28 -13.80 -12.51 -11.38
C TYR A 28 -13.38 -12.52 -12.85
N VAL A 29 -12.44 -11.72 -13.22
CA VAL A 29 -12.06 -11.57 -14.64
C VAL A 29 -10.57 -11.70 -14.90
N GLY A 30 -9.74 -11.69 -13.87
CA GLY A 30 -8.30 -11.73 -14.01
C GLY A 30 -7.71 -10.34 -14.26
N LEU A 31 -6.46 -10.16 -13.91
CA LEU A 31 -5.76 -8.90 -14.10
C LEU A 31 -5.01 -8.92 -15.42
N THR A 32 -4.99 -7.76 -16.09
CA THR A 32 -4.13 -7.57 -17.25
C THR A 32 -2.69 -7.48 -16.76
N GLU A 33 -1.73 -7.52 -17.69
CA GLU A 33 -0.33 -7.39 -17.33
C GLU A 33 -0.05 -6.03 -16.68
N GLU A 34 -0.68 -4.97 -17.19
CA GLU A 34 -0.51 -3.64 -16.62
C GLU A 34 -1.06 -3.58 -15.21
N GLU A 35 -2.24 -4.12 -14.99
CA GLU A 35 -2.86 -4.15 -13.67
C GLU A 35 -2.04 -4.96 -12.70
N ARG A 36 -1.48 -6.07 -13.16
CA ARG A 36 -0.62 -6.91 -12.32
C ARG A 36 0.66 -6.17 -11.94
N SER A 37 1.26 -5.47 -12.91
CA SER A 37 2.45 -4.68 -12.65
C SER A 37 2.17 -3.59 -11.62
N GLU A 38 1.03 -2.91 -11.75
CA GLU A 38 0.61 -1.89 -10.79
C GLU A 38 0.37 -2.48 -9.40
N TYR A 39 -0.19 -3.69 -9.36
CA TYR A 39 -0.40 -4.39 -8.10
C TYR A 39 0.93 -4.62 -7.39
N TYR A 40 1.94 -5.10 -8.09
CA TYR A 40 3.25 -5.36 -7.49
C TYR A 40 3.95 -4.08 -7.04
N LYS A 41 3.86 -3.01 -7.83
CA LYS A 41 4.43 -1.72 -7.46
C LYS A 41 3.75 -1.17 -6.21
N ARG A 42 2.44 -1.33 -6.14
CA ARG A 42 1.65 -0.89 -5.00
C ARG A 42 2.04 -1.68 -3.76
N GLN A 43 2.27 -2.97 -3.93
CA GLN A 43 2.70 -3.83 -2.83
C GLN A 43 4.05 -3.37 -2.27
N GLU A 44 4.98 -2.99 -3.13
CA GLU A 44 6.26 -2.45 -2.69
C GLU A 44 6.10 -1.15 -1.92
N ARG A 45 5.21 -0.28 -2.38
CA ARG A 45 4.95 0.98 -1.70
C ARG A 45 4.32 0.74 -0.33
N ILE A 46 3.41 -0.22 -0.23
CA ILE A 46 2.79 -0.58 1.04
C ILE A 46 3.84 -1.05 2.03
N ARG A 47 4.76 -1.89 1.56
CA ARG A 47 5.85 -2.39 2.41
C ARG A 47 6.74 -1.25 2.89
N ASP A 48 7.03 -0.31 2.01
CA ASP A 48 7.85 0.85 2.35
C ASP A 48 7.17 1.72 3.41
N LEU A 49 5.87 1.96 3.24
CA LEU A 49 5.10 2.74 4.20
C LEU A 49 5.02 2.04 5.56
N ASP A 50 4.84 0.74 5.54
CA ASP A 50 4.79 -0.05 6.76
C ASP A 50 6.09 0.07 7.53
N ALA A 51 7.21 -0.01 6.83
CA ALA A 51 8.53 0.12 7.44
C ALA A 51 8.71 1.51 8.06
N LYS A 52 8.27 2.54 7.37
CA LYS A 52 8.38 3.91 7.88
C LYS A 52 7.54 4.11 9.13
N MET A 53 6.34 3.57 9.14
CA MET A 53 5.45 3.70 10.29
C MET A 53 5.96 2.91 11.48
N SER A 54 6.51 1.72 11.23
CA SER A 54 7.10 0.90 12.29
C SER A 54 8.31 1.58 12.91
N ASP A 55 9.13 2.20 12.09
CA ASP A 55 10.32 2.91 12.57
C ASP A 55 9.91 4.07 13.47
N SER A 56 8.87 4.83 13.07
CA SER A 56 8.36 5.90 13.89
C SER A 56 7.81 5.41 15.22
N SER A 57 7.12 4.28 15.21
CA SER A 57 6.59 3.68 16.43
C SER A 57 7.70 3.26 17.39
N ASP A 58 8.76 2.69 16.86
CA ASP A 58 9.91 2.29 17.67
C ASP A 58 10.53 3.48 18.37
N ARG A 59 10.63 4.60 17.69
CA ARG A 59 11.17 5.80 18.28
C ARG A 59 10.29 6.37 19.37
N ALA A 60 9.00 6.23 19.20
CA ALA A 60 8.04 6.71 20.17
C ALA A 60 8.05 5.88 21.45
N ALA A 61 8.43 4.66 21.31
CA ALA A 61 8.53 3.77 22.45
C ALA A 61 9.79 4.04 23.25
#